data_77009524796055b437e23d03ef919415
#
_entry.id   77009524796055b437e23d03ef919415
#
_cell.length_a   1.000
_cell.length_b   1.000
_cell.length_c   1.000
_cell.angle_alpha   90.00
_cell.angle_beta   90.00
_cell.angle_gamma   90.00
#
_symmetry.space_group_name_H-M   'P 1'
#
loop_
_entity.id
_entity.type
_entity.pdbx_description
1 polymer ?
#
loop_
_entity_poly.entity_id
_entity_poly.type
_entity_poly.pdbx_seq_one_letter_code
_entity_poly.pdbx_strand_id
1 'polypeptide(L)'
;MVVMTATLPTARATRKDAVENREAILVAAAVVFRREPEASLDAVATEAGLSRRSIYGHFASRDELLAELMVRGGARISAALADVHDDDPRTHLALIGAALWTEVQQVRVLAQLAIHGPLEQTIAEALVPVRASVRVAARGGVEAGWFRSDLPVESLARLIEDAAIAVLDEAVRADLSEAEGRRLVMAMGLSVAGLSWREADAVIRELPGAGAAGSASSTSSHSPDSPVSSASPEKSRS
;
A
#
# COMPACT_ATOMS: atom_id res chain seq x y z
N MET A 1 -52.88 20.28 30.28
CA MET A 1 -52.70 20.04 28.83
C MET A 1 -51.36 20.67 28.46
N VAL A 2 -50.24 19.87 28.47
CA VAL A 2 -48.90 20.34 28.17
C VAL A 2 -48.68 20.16 26.69
N VAL A 3 -48.57 21.27 25.95
CA VAL A 3 -48.23 21.27 24.54
C VAL A 3 -46.74 21.05 24.42
N MET A 4 -46.33 19.84 24.01
CA MET A 4 -44.97 19.52 23.65
C MET A 4 -44.64 20.14 22.28
N THR A 5 -44.00 21.28 22.28
CA THR A 5 -43.46 21.93 21.07
C THR A 5 -42.27 21.10 20.57
N ALA A 6 -42.47 20.28 19.55
CA ALA A 6 -41.39 19.62 18.82
C ALA A 6 -40.62 20.70 18.05
N THR A 7 -39.43 21.01 18.50
CA THR A 7 -38.51 21.89 17.78
C THR A 7 -38.00 21.19 16.53
N LEU A 8 -38.42 21.66 15.35
CA LEU A 8 -37.91 21.16 14.06
C LEU A 8 -36.39 21.48 13.97
N PRO A 9 -35.55 20.52 13.53
CA PRO A 9 -34.13 20.76 13.37
C PRO A 9 -33.91 21.84 12.31
N THR A 10 -33.02 22.78 12.62
CA THR A 10 -32.64 23.87 11.70
C THR A 10 -31.89 23.31 10.49
N ALA A 11 -32.03 23.93 9.31
CA ALA A 11 -31.36 23.52 8.07
C ALA A 11 -29.82 23.40 8.22
N ARG A 12 -29.23 24.08 9.20
CA ARG A 12 -27.80 23.99 9.54
C ARG A 12 -27.48 22.70 10.31
N ALA A 13 -28.36 22.24 11.20
CA ALA A 13 -28.20 20.97 11.92
C ALA A 13 -28.27 19.78 10.96
N THR A 14 -29.28 19.76 10.06
CA THR A 14 -29.42 18.69 9.04
C THR A 14 -28.26 18.61 8.07
N ARG A 15 -27.60 19.73 7.71
CA ARG A 15 -26.37 19.70 6.89
C ARG A 15 -25.18 19.14 7.64
N LYS A 16 -25.03 19.48 8.92
CA LYS A 16 -23.95 18.94 9.76
C LYS A 16 -24.10 17.43 9.91
N ASP A 17 -25.30 16.97 10.25
CA ASP A 17 -25.60 15.54 10.39
C ASP A 17 -25.35 14.77 9.08
N ALA A 18 -25.65 15.37 7.92
CA ALA A 18 -25.38 14.76 6.62
C ALA A 18 -23.88 14.62 6.34
N VAL A 19 -23.07 15.61 6.71
CA VAL A 19 -21.61 15.54 6.56
C VAL A 19 -21.02 14.49 7.50
N GLU A 20 -21.48 14.46 8.76
CA GLU A 20 -21.04 13.49 9.75
C GLU A 20 -21.40 12.05 9.34
N ASN A 21 -22.62 11.84 8.83
CA ASN A 21 -23.04 10.54 8.32
C ASN A 21 -22.21 10.09 7.12
N ARG A 22 -21.91 11.01 6.17
CA ARG A 22 -21.08 10.69 5.00
C ARG A 22 -19.68 10.27 5.42
N GLU A 23 -19.10 10.96 6.40
CA GLU A 23 -17.78 10.60 6.95
C GLU A 23 -17.83 9.25 7.67
N ALA A 24 -18.85 8.99 8.49
CA ALA A 24 -19.04 7.70 9.15
C ALA A 24 -19.15 6.54 8.14
N ILE A 25 -19.85 6.75 7.02
CA ILE A 25 -19.96 5.77 5.93
C ILE A 25 -18.58 5.47 5.34
N LEU A 26 -17.76 6.49 5.06
CA LEU A 26 -16.43 6.31 4.47
C LEU A 26 -15.46 5.61 5.42
N VAL A 27 -15.51 5.92 6.72
CA VAL A 27 -14.72 5.21 7.73
C VAL A 27 -15.15 3.75 7.82
N ALA A 28 -16.45 3.47 7.90
CA ALA A 28 -16.99 2.12 7.93
C ALA A 28 -16.65 1.33 6.65
N ALA A 29 -16.75 1.96 5.49
CA ALA A 29 -16.41 1.36 4.21
C ALA A 29 -14.94 0.93 4.15
N ALA A 30 -14.01 1.76 4.62
CA ALA A 30 -12.60 1.40 4.69
C ALA A 30 -12.34 0.17 5.58
N VAL A 31 -13.11 0.00 6.66
CA VAL A 31 -13.03 -1.17 7.54
C VAL A 31 -13.63 -2.40 6.88
N VAL A 32 -14.84 -2.27 6.34
CA VAL A 32 -15.60 -3.38 5.73
C VAL A 32 -14.89 -3.93 4.51
N PHE A 33 -14.52 -3.07 3.55
CA PHE A 33 -13.88 -3.49 2.30
C PHE A 33 -12.46 -4.04 2.49
N ARG A 34 -11.78 -3.69 3.59
CA ARG A 34 -10.50 -4.33 3.96
C ARG A 34 -10.70 -5.79 4.35
N ARG A 35 -11.80 -6.12 5.06
CA ARG A 35 -12.13 -7.48 5.49
C ARG A 35 -12.78 -8.29 4.38
N GLU A 36 -13.67 -7.65 3.64
CA GLU A 36 -14.50 -8.24 2.59
C GLU A 36 -14.60 -7.28 1.39
N PRO A 37 -13.67 -7.38 0.42
CA PRO A 37 -13.62 -6.47 -0.72
C PRO A 37 -14.92 -6.40 -1.53
N GLU A 38 -15.70 -7.48 -1.57
CA GLU A 38 -16.98 -7.57 -2.29
C GLU A 38 -18.21 -7.24 -1.44
N ALA A 39 -18.02 -6.73 -0.23
CA ALA A 39 -19.12 -6.39 0.68
C ALA A 39 -20.11 -5.41 0.03
N SER A 40 -21.39 -5.54 0.43
CA SER A 40 -22.48 -4.68 -0.07
C SER A 40 -22.53 -3.33 0.67
N LEU A 41 -23.24 -2.34 0.09
CA LEU A 41 -23.55 -1.09 0.79
C LEU A 41 -24.31 -1.33 2.10
N ASP A 42 -25.15 -2.37 2.16
CA ASP A 42 -25.91 -2.70 3.38
C ASP A 42 -24.99 -3.15 4.52
N ALA A 43 -23.91 -3.89 4.22
CA ALA A 43 -22.88 -4.25 5.20
C ALA A 43 -22.17 -3.00 5.73
N VAL A 44 -21.83 -2.05 4.85
CA VAL A 44 -21.25 -0.77 5.23
C VAL A 44 -22.22 0.07 6.09
N ALA A 45 -23.49 0.10 5.76
CA ALA A 45 -24.50 0.81 6.56
C ALA A 45 -24.57 0.25 7.98
N THR A 46 -24.54 -1.09 8.11
CA THR A 46 -24.55 -1.79 9.40
C THR A 46 -23.31 -1.41 10.23
N GLU A 47 -22.14 -1.44 9.64
CA GLU A 47 -20.88 -1.06 10.30
C GLU A 47 -20.87 0.42 10.72
N ALA A 48 -21.47 1.31 9.89
CA ALA A 48 -21.60 2.73 10.19
C ALA A 48 -22.68 3.05 11.24
N GLY A 49 -23.50 2.06 11.65
CA GLY A 49 -24.65 2.29 12.53
C GLY A 49 -25.80 3.07 11.87
N LEU A 50 -25.89 3.05 10.54
CA LEU A 50 -26.86 3.79 9.75
C LEU A 50 -27.91 2.87 9.13
N SER A 51 -29.09 3.44 8.81
CA SER A 51 -30.10 2.71 8.07
C SER A 51 -29.71 2.55 6.59
N ARG A 52 -30.24 1.47 5.95
CA ARG A 52 -30.14 1.28 4.51
C ARG A 52 -30.60 2.53 3.72
N ARG A 53 -31.70 3.17 4.13
CA ARG A 53 -32.18 4.39 3.50
C ARG A 53 -31.15 5.53 3.60
N SER A 54 -30.45 5.64 4.70
CA SER A 54 -29.44 6.68 4.93
C SER A 54 -28.25 6.50 3.99
N ILE A 55 -27.69 5.28 3.86
CA ILE A 55 -26.52 5.07 2.99
C ILE A 55 -26.87 5.31 1.51
N TYR A 56 -28.03 4.86 1.03
CA TYR A 56 -28.48 5.11 -0.34
C TYR A 56 -28.85 6.58 -0.60
N GLY A 57 -29.04 7.38 0.45
CA GLY A 57 -29.17 8.84 0.35
C GLY A 57 -27.83 9.56 0.17
N HIS A 58 -26.71 8.90 0.48
CA HIS A 58 -25.35 9.44 0.36
C HIS A 58 -24.57 8.87 -0.84
N PHE A 59 -24.79 7.59 -1.16
CA PHE A 59 -24.12 6.87 -2.24
C PHE A 59 -25.12 6.03 -3.01
N ALA A 60 -25.25 6.29 -4.30
CA ALA A 60 -26.20 5.57 -5.16
C ALA A 60 -25.75 4.13 -5.44
N SER A 61 -24.45 3.87 -5.39
CA SER A 61 -23.87 2.56 -5.68
C SER A 61 -22.61 2.29 -4.84
N ARG A 62 -22.21 1.01 -4.79
CA ARG A 62 -20.93 0.57 -4.22
C ARG A 62 -19.74 1.21 -4.95
N ASP A 63 -19.83 1.31 -6.27
CA ASP A 63 -18.74 1.87 -7.09
C ASP A 63 -18.56 3.37 -6.84
N GLU A 64 -19.64 4.12 -6.59
CA GLU A 64 -19.55 5.54 -6.18
C GLU A 64 -18.82 5.68 -4.83
N LEU A 65 -19.17 4.83 -3.86
CA LEU A 65 -18.49 4.81 -2.55
C LEU A 65 -17.01 4.44 -2.68
N LEU A 66 -16.69 3.44 -3.50
CA LEU A 66 -15.31 3.04 -3.77
C LEU A 66 -14.53 4.15 -4.48
N ALA A 67 -15.13 4.81 -5.48
CA ALA A 67 -14.50 5.92 -6.19
C ALA A 67 -14.11 7.04 -5.21
N GLU A 68 -15.00 7.42 -4.30
CA GLU A 68 -14.67 8.44 -3.28
C GLU A 68 -13.57 7.98 -2.32
N LEU A 69 -13.60 6.72 -1.88
CA LEU A 69 -12.52 6.16 -1.06
C LEU A 69 -11.15 6.22 -1.78
N MET A 70 -11.12 5.93 -3.07
CA MET A 70 -9.89 5.99 -3.88
C MET A 70 -9.39 7.42 -4.04
N VAL A 71 -10.27 8.37 -4.31
CA VAL A 71 -9.91 9.81 -4.38
C VAL A 71 -9.34 10.28 -3.05
N ARG A 72 -9.96 9.93 -1.92
CA ARG A 72 -9.44 10.27 -0.58
C ARG A 72 -8.12 9.56 -0.28
N GLY A 73 -7.99 8.30 -0.68
CA GLY A 73 -6.73 7.55 -0.58
C GLY A 73 -5.61 8.24 -1.34
N GLY A 74 -5.83 8.64 -2.58
CA GLY A 74 -4.89 9.39 -3.40
C GLY A 74 -4.48 10.72 -2.78
N ALA A 75 -5.45 11.47 -2.23
CA ALA A 75 -5.17 12.74 -1.53
C ALA A 75 -4.31 12.51 -0.28
N ARG A 76 -4.57 11.43 0.48
CA ARG A 76 -3.78 11.07 1.66
C ARG A 76 -2.35 10.68 1.29
N ILE A 77 -2.18 9.87 0.25
CA ILE A 77 -0.86 9.52 -0.30
C ILE A 77 -0.12 10.79 -0.74
N SER A 78 -0.79 11.68 -1.47
CA SER A 78 -0.20 12.94 -1.92
C SER A 78 0.25 13.82 -0.76
N ALA A 79 -0.54 13.89 0.32
CA ALA A 79 -0.18 14.61 1.55
C ALA A 79 1.03 13.96 2.25
N ALA A 80 1.06 12.62 2.33
CA ALA A 80 2.19 11.89 2.92
C ALA A 80 3.50 12.08 2.15
N LEU A 81 3.42 12.32 0.84
CA LEU A 81 4.59 12.58 -0.02
C LEU A 81 5.04 14.04 -0.04
N ALA A 82 4.21 14.97 0.41
CA ALA A 82 4.51 16.41 0.31
C ALA A 82 5.81 16.81 1.04
N ASP A 83 6.10 16.15 2.16
CA ASP A 83 7.28 16.40 3.00
C ASP A 83 8.41 15.38 2.76
N VAL A 84 8.21 14.44 1.80
CA VAL A 84 9.25 13.47 1.46
C VAL A 84 10.27 14.12 0.55
N HIS A 85 11.46 14.34 1.08
CA HIS A 85 12.58 14.88 0.35
C HIS A 85 13.90 14.38 0.95
N ASP A 86 14.91 14.23 0.08
CA ASP A 86 16.29 13.98 0.47
C ASP A 86 17.20 14.51 -0.65
N ASP A 87 18.38 15.01 -0.29
CA ASP A 87 19.36 15.53 -1.25
C ASP A 87 20.00 14.42 -2.10
N ASP A 88 20.09 13.19 -1.57
CA ASP A 88 20.47 12.02 -2.33
C ASP A 88 19.25 11.45 -3.09
N PRO A 89 19.24 11.49 -4.43
CA PRO A 89 18.12 11.01 -5.22
C PRO A 89 17.78 9.53 -4.99
N ARG A 90 18.74 8.71 -4.59
CA ARG A 90 18.54 7.29 -4.27
C ARG A 90 17.72 7.15 -3.00
N THR A 91 18.12 7.86 -1.96
CA THR A 91 17.40 7.95 -0.69
C THR A 91 16.01 8.55 -0.91
N HIS A 92 15.91 9.63 -1.67
CA HIS A 92 14.63 10.26 -1.99
C HIS A 92 13.66 9.28 -2.67
N LEU A 93 14.10 8.55 -3.69
CA LEU A 93 13.25 7.54 -4.37
C LEU A 93 12.82 6.42 -3.43
N ALA A 94 13.73 5.93 -2.59
CA ALA A 94 13.42 4.90 -1.60
C ALA A 94 12.38 5.40 -0.57
N LEU A 95 12.50 6.63 -0.09
CA LEU A 95 11.53 7.24 0.84
C LEU A 95 10.15 7.42 0.21
N ILE A 96 10.05 7.79 -1.07
CA ILE A 96 8.78 7.80 -1.81
C ILE A 96 8.14 6.40 -1.79
N GLY A 97 8.91 5.37 -2.12
CA GLY A 97 8.43 3.98 -2.09
C GLY A 97 7.94 3.55 -0.69
N ALA A 98 8.70 3.91 0.35
CA ALA A 98 8.35 3.60 1.74
C ALA A 98 7.06 4.31 2.18
N ALA A 99 6.90 5.60 1.86
CA ALA A 99 5.71 6.37 2.20
C ALA A 99 4.46 5.85 1.45
N LEU A 100 4.59 5.55 0.15
CA LEU A 100 3.54 4.90 -0.63
C LEU A 100 3.09 3.59 0.00
N TRP A 101 4.04 2.74 0.39
CA TRP A 101 3.72 1.45 1.00
C TRP A 101 2.96 1.61 2.31
N THR A 102 3.39 2.52 3.18
CA THR A 102 2.72 2.80 4.46
C THR A 102 1.24 3.14 4.27
N GLU A 103 0.92 3.92 3.23
CA GLU A 103 -0.45 4.31 2.94
C GLU A 103 -1.29 3.21 2.29
N VAL A 104 -0.70 2.38 1.45
CA VAL A 104 -1.43 1.39 0.64
C VAL A 104 -1.54 0.04 1.35
N GLN A 105 -0.58 -0.37 2.17
CA GLN A 105 -0.52 -1.70 2.78
C GLN A 105 -1.77 -2.09 3.58
N GLN A 106 -2.46 -1.15 4.20
CA GLN A 106 -3.69 -1.39 4.96
C GLN A 106 -4.91 -1.71 4.08
N VAL A 107 -4.85 -1.33 2.81
CA VAL A 107 -5.94 -1.48 1.83
C VAL A 107 -5.47 -2.18 0.56
N ARG A 108 -4.35 -2.94 0.64
CA ARG A 108 -3.67 -3.50 -0.55
C ARG A 108 -4.59 -4.32 -1.47
N VAL A 109 -5.47 -5.15 -0.92
CA VAL A 109 -6.41 -5.95 -1.72
C VAL A 109 -7.40 -5.05 -2.45
N LEU A 110 -7.92 -4.02 -1.76
CA LEU A 110 -8.83 -3.06 -2.36
C LEU A 110 -8.13 -2.20 -3.43
N ALA A 111 -6.88 -1.77 -3.16
CA ALA A 111 -6.07 -1.02 -4.11
C ALA A 111 -5.77 -1.85 -5.38
N GLN A 112 -5.42 -3.14 -5.22
CA GLN A 112 -5.21 -4.06 -6.34
C GLN A 112 -6.46 -4.20 -7.21
N LEU A 113 -7.62 -4.48 -6.60
CA LEU A 113 -8.90 -4.58 -7.33
C LEU A 113 -9.26 -3.29 -8.05
N ALA A 114 -8.94 -2.16 -7.45
CA ALA A 114 -9.27 -0.86 -8.00
C ALA A 114 -8.35 -0.48 -9.18
N ILE A 115 -7.05 -0.80 -9.12
CA ILE A 115 -6.07 -0.54 -10.20
C ILE A 115 -6.39 -1.37 -11.46
N HIS A 116 -6.88 -2.60 -11.30
CA HIS A 116 -7.20 -3.51 -12.41
C HIS A 116 -8.70 -3.57 -12.73
N GLY A 117 -9.50 -2.65 -12.18
CA GLY A 117 -10.96 -2.66 -12.27
C GLY A 117 -11.55 -1.45 -13.00
N PRO A 118 -12.89 -1.30 -12.91
CA PRO A 118 -13.61 -0.21 -13.58
C PRO A 118 -13.25 1.19 -13.06
N LEU A 119 -12.53 1.30 -11.94
CA LEU A 119 -12.09 2.56 -11.33
C LEU A 119 -10.68 2.98 -11.74
N GLU A 120 -10.03 2.28 -12.67
CA GLU A 120 -8.66 2.55 -13.12
C GLU A 120 -8.44 4.03 -13.47
N GLN A 121 -9.35 4.62 -14.25
CA GLN A 121 -9.26 6.03 -14.63
C GLN A 121 -9.33 6.98 -13.42
N THR A 122 -10.25 6.72 -12.48
CA THR A 122 -10.40 7.53 -11.26
C THR A 122 -9.14 7.48 -10.40
N ILE A 123 -8.51 6.30 -10.31
CA ILE A 123 -7.26 6.12 -9.57
C ILE A 123 -6.12 6.79 -10.30
N ALA A 124 -6.04 6.65 -11.62
CA ALA A 124 -5.03 7.31 -12.43
C ALA A 124 -5.03 8.83 -12.21
N GLU A 125 -6.19 9.44 -12.13
CA GLU A 125 -6.35 10.88 -11.84
C GLU A 125 -5.95 11.22 -10.40
N ALA A 126 -6.35 10.43 -9.43
CA ALA A 126 -6.03 10.64 -8.02
C ALA A 126 -4.52 10.51 -7.72
N LEU A 127 -3.77 9.73 -8.52
CA LEU A 127 -2.34 9.51 -8.36
C LEU A 127 -1.46 10.46 -9.19
N VAL A 128 -2.03 11.45 -9.91
CA VAL A 128 -1.24 12.44 -10.68
C VAL A 128 -0.16 13.13 -9.82
N PRO A 129 -0.42 13.57 -8.58
CA PRO A 129 0.61 14.18 -7.74
C PRO A 129 1.73 13.20 -7.37
N VAL A 130 1.39 11.93 -7.11
CA VAL A 130 2.36 10.86 -6.81
C VAL A 130 3.31 10.66 -7.99
N ARG A 131 2.76 10.58 -9.21
CA ARG A 131 3.55 10.48 -10.45
C ARG A 131 4.48 11.68 -10.65
N ALA A 132 4.03 12.86 -10.27
CA ALA A 132 4.88 14.06 -10.32
C ALA A 132 6.09 13.92 -9.38
N SER A 133 5.91 13.41 -8.15
CA SER A 133 6.99 13.18 -7.18
C SER A 133 7.99 12.13 -7.68
N VAL A 134 7.52 11.00 -8.22
CA VAL A 134 8.40 9.97 -8.81
C VAL A 134 9.19 10.53 -9.99
N ARG A 135 8.55 11.34 -10.84
CA ARG A 135 9.23 11.98 -11.99
C ARG A 135 10.32 12.95 -11.55
N VAL A 136 10.07 13.73 -10.51
CA VAL A 136 11.08 14.66 -9.95
C VAL A 136 12.27 13.87 -9.39
N ALA A 137 12.03 12.82 -8.61
CA ALA A 137 13.09 11.96 -8.08
C ALA A 137 13.89 11.27 -9.21
N ALA A 138 13.21 10.72 -10.22
CA ALA A 138 13.86 10.09 -11.37
C ALA A 138 14.74 11.07 -12.13
N ARG A 139 14.27 12.29 -12.37
CA ARG A 139 15.03 13.34 -13.05
C ARG A 139 16.27 13.73 -12.24
N GLY A 140 16.12 14.01 -10.95
CA GLY A 140 17.24 14.32 -10.07
C GLY A 140 18.30 13.25 -10.06
N GLY A 141 17.87 11.97 -10.02
CA GLY A 141 18.79 10.83 -10.07
C GLY A 141 19.54 10.67 -11.38
N VAL A 142 18.90 10.94 -12.52
CA VAL A 142 19.54 10.94 -13.84
C VAL A 142 20.53 12.10 -13.98
N GLU A 143 20.14 13.32 -13.57
CA GLU A 143 20.99 14.51 -13.60
C GLU A 143 22.22 14.37 -12.69
N ALA A 144 22.07 13.74 -11.53
CA ALA A 144 23.17 13.44 -10.61
C ALA A 144 24.05 12.24 -11.05
N GLY A 145 23.67 11.51 -12.10
CA GLY A 145 24.40 10.35 -12.62
C GLY A 145 24.25 9.08 -11.78
N TRP A 146 23.29 9.04 -10.83
CA TRP A 146 23.01 7.87 -10.02
C TRP A 146 22.06 6.89 -10.69
N PHE A 147 21.16 7.40 -11.54
CA PHE A 147 20.18 6.58 -12.24
C PHE A 147 20.56 6.40 -13.70
N ARG A 148 20.03 5.34 -14.30
CA ARG A 148 20.23 5.02 -15.71
C ARG A 148 19.74 6.15 -16.61
N SER A 149 20.51 6.44 -17.66
CA SER A 149 20.24 7.53 -18.61
C SER A 149 19.99 7.04 -20.04
N ASP A 150 19.88 5.71 -20.22
CA ASP A 150 19.59 5.05 -21.51
C ASP A 150 18.10 5.10 -21.90
N LEU A 151 17.25 5.62 -20.99
CA LEU A 151 15.81 5.80 -21.19
C LEU A 151 15.42 7.25 -20.98
N PRO A 152 14.37 7.75 -21.67
CA PRO A 152 13.75 9.03 -21.32
C PRO A 152 13.25 9.02 -19.87
N VAL A 153 13.41 10.13 -19.13
CA VAL A 153 13.02 10.26 -17.71
C VAL A 153 11.54 9.90 -17.49
N GLU A 154 10.67 10.29 -18.42
CA GLU A 154 9.24 9.99 -18.38
C GLU A 154 8.96 8.48 -18.47
N SER A 155 9.75 7.76 -19.26
CA SER A 155 9.66 6.31 -19.37
C SER A 155 10.20 5.62 -18.11
N LEU A 156 11.32 6.13 -17.59
CA LEU A 156 11.91 5.62 -16.34
C LEU A 156 10.93 5.79 -15.17
N ALA A 157 10.32 6.96 -15.03
CA ALA A 157 9.33 7.22 -13.98
C ALA A 157 8.14 6.26 -14.07
N ARG A 158 7.58 6.02 -15.27
CA ARG A 158 6.49 5.05 -15.45
C ARG A 158 6.90 3.63 -15.07
N LEU A 159 8.09 3.19 -15.47
CA LEU A 159 8.58 1.84 -15.12
C LEU A 159 8.78 1.68 -13.60
N ILE A 160 9.17 2.74 -12.91
CA ILE A 160 9.25 2.75 -11.43
C ILE A 160 7.85 2.61 -10.82
N GLU A 161 6.84 3.31 -11.36
CA GLU A 161 5.44 3.19 -10.94
C GLU A 161 4.90 1.77 -11.20
N ASP A 162 5.13 1.22 -12.39
CA ASP A 162 4.71 -0.14 -12.76
C ASP A 162 5.35 -1.19 -11.84
N ALA A 163 6.61 -0.99 -11.45
CA ALA A 163 7.27 -1.85 -10.48
C ALA A 163 6.61 -1.78 -9.09
N ALA A 164 6.16 -0.60 -8.65
CA ALA A 164 5.43 -0.47 -7.39
C ALA A 164 4.07 -1.19 -7.43
N ILE A 165 3.36 -1.14 -8.55
CA ILE A 165 2.12 -1.90 -8.78
C ILE A 165 2.40 -3.41 -8.76
N ALA A 166 3.46 -3.86 -9.43
CA ALA A 166 3.85 -5.28 -9.41
C ALA A 166 4.19 -5.78 -7.99
N VAL A 167 4.81 -4.93 -7.18
CA VAL A 167 5.05 -5.24 -5.75
C VAL A 167 3.75 -5.34 -4.96
N LEU A 168 2.76 -4.49 -5.23
CA LEU A 168 1.45 -4.57 -4.60
C LEU A 168 0.76 -5.90 -4.95
N ASP A 169 0.80 -6.32 -6.22
CA ASP A 169 0.25 -7.59 -6.68
C ASP A 169 0.94 -8.78 -6.02
N GLU A 170 2.28 -8.75 -5.91
CA GLU A 170 3.05 -9.79 -5.24
C GLU A 170 2.75 -9.85 -3.75
N ALA A 171 2.61 -8.70 -3.10
CA ALA A 171 2.31 -8.62 -1.68
C ALA A 171 0.94 -9.22 -1.32
N VAL A 172 -0.05 -9.11 -2.21
CA VAL A 172 -1.34 -9.79 -2.05
C VAL A 172 -1.20 -11.29 -2.30
N ARG A 173 -0.49 -11.68 -3.36
CA ARG A 173 -0.33 -13.09 -3.76
C ARG A 173 0.46 -13.91 -2.75
N ALA A 174 1.56 -13.35 -2.25
CA ALA A 174 2.48 -14.02 -1.32
C ALA A 174 2.22 -13.70 0.16
N ASP A 175 1.17 -12.93 0.46
CA ASP A 175 0.81 -12.44 1.80
C ASP A 175 2.01 -11.83 2.56
N LEU A 176 2.74 -10.95 1.86
CA LEU A 176 3.92 -10.30 2.44
C LEU A 176 3.55 -9.48 3.68
N SER A 177 4.41 -9.54 4.68
CA SER A 177 4.33 -8.65 5.83
C SER A 177 4.56 -7.18 5.42
N GLU A 178 4.19 -6.26 6.32
CA GLU A 178 4.44 -4.83 6.12
C GLU A 178 5.91 -4.53 5.83
N ALA A 179 6.82 -5.12 6.61
CA ALA A 179 8.26 -4.90 6.48
C ALA A 179 8.82 -5.45 5.17
N GLU A 180 8.36 -6.65 4.74
CA GLU A 180 8.78 -7.26 3.49
C GLU A 180 8.31 -6.46 2.28
N GLY A 181 7.03 -6.08 2.24
CA GLY A 181 6.49 -5.28 1.15
C GLY A 181 7.12 -3.89 1.08
N ARG A 182 7.33 -3.22 2.22
CA ARG A 182 8.03 -1.94 2.29
C ARG A 182 9.45 -2.04 1.72
N ARG A 183 10.21 -3.06 2.12
CA ARG A 183 11.56 -3.30 1.62
C ARG A 183 11.54 -3.60 0.12
N LEU A 184 10.59 -4.42 -0.35
CA LEU A 184 10.49 -4.84 -1.73
C LEU A 184 10.16 -3.65 -2.65
N VAL A 185 9.24 -2.77 -2.28
CA VAL A 185 8.88 -1.61 -3.12
C VAL A 185 10.07 -0.64 -3.27
N MET A 186 10.82 -0.41 -2.20
CA MET A 186 12.05 0.40 -2.26
C MET A 186 13.10 -0.23 -3.18
N ALA A 187 13.40 -1.53 -2.97
CA ALA A 187 14.40 -2.26 -3.73
C ALA A 187 14.05 -2.32 -5.22
N MET A 188 12.79 -2.58 -5.56
CA MET A 188 12.34 -2.64 -6.95
C MET A 188 12.40 -1.29 -7.65
N GLY A 189 11.97 -0.21 -6.98
CA GLY A 189 12.09 1.15 -7.53
C GLY A 189 13.54 1.52 -7.84
N LEU A 190 14.47 1.29 -6.90
CA LEU A 190 15.89 1.54 -7.09
C LEU A 190 16.51 0.65 -8.18
N SER A 191 16.12 -0.62 -8.26
CA SER A 191 16.63 -1.53 -9.29
C SER A 191 16.17 -1.12 -10.69
N VAL A 192 14.93 -0.69 -10.86
CA VAL A 192 14.44 -0.13 -12.13
C VAL A 192 15.17 1.16 -12.49
N ALA A 193 15.51 1.98 -11.48
CA ALA A 193 16.32 3.18 -11.66
C ALA A 193 17.77 2.88 -12.08
N GLY A 194 18.21 1.61 -12.01
CA GLY A 194 19.52 1.18 -12.50
C GLY A 194 20.51 0.72 -11.44
N LEU A 195 20.12 0.73 -10.16
CA LEU A 195 21.00 0.22 -9.10
C LEU A 195 21.01 -1.32 -9.09
N SER A 196 22.17 -1.90 -8.83
CA SER A 196 22.24 -3.32 -8.50
C SER A 196 21.50 -3.60 -7.19
N TRP A 197 21.10 -4.87 -6.98
CA TRP A 197 20.41 -5.23 -5.73
C TRP A 197 21.24 -4.96 -4.46
N ARG A 198 22.59 -5.01 -4.57
CA ARG A 198 23.48 -4.69 -3.45
C ARG A 198 23.52 -3.20 -3.12
N GLU A 199 23.54 -2.35 -4.13
CA GLU A 199 23.49 -0.90 -3.97
C GLU A 199 22.14 -0.47 -3.41
N ALA A 200 21.04 -1.01 -3.95
CA ALA A 200 19.69 -0.77 -3.43
C ALA A 200 19.59 -1.19 -1.94
N ASP A 201 20.11 -2.36 -1.59
CA ASP A 201 20.13 -2.86 -0.21
C ASP A 201 20.96 -1.97 0.73
N ALA A 202 22.08 -1.43 0.26
CA ALA A 202 22.90 -0.50 1.03
C ALA A 202 22.12 0.79 1.34
N VAL A 203 21.49 1.41 0.34
CA VAL A 203 20.66 2.60 0.51
C VAL A 203 19.52 2.33 1.51
N ILE A 204 18.81 1.20 1.35
CA ILE A 204 17.67 0.86 2.23
C ILE A 204 18.10 0.68 3.69
N ARG A 205 19.26 0.07 3.95
CA ARG A 205 19.78 -0.12 5.33
C ARG A 205 20.14 1.17 6.05
N GLU A 206 20.50 2.21 5.32
CA GLU A 206 20.84 3.53 5.87
C GLU A 206 19.60 4.34 6.24
N LEU A 207 18.41 3.94 5.77
CA LEU A 207 17.16 4.65 6.06
C LEU A 207 16.72 4.48 7.52
N PRO A 208 16.15 5.54 8.14
CA PRO A 208 15.55 5.45 9.46
C PRO A 208 14.46 4.36 9.53
N GLY A 209 14.56 3.46 10.50
CA GLY A 209 13.59 2.37 10.69
C GLY A 209 13.85 1.10 9.88
N ALA A 210 14.93 1.01 9.08
CA ALA A 210 15.27 -0.21 8.34
C ALA A 210 15.84 -1.34 9.23
N GLY A 211 16.30 -1.02 10.43
CA GLY A 211 17.03 -1.95 11.31
C GLY A 211 16.18 -2.94 12.13
N ALA A 212 14.85 -2.88 12.10
CA ALA A 212 14.00 -3.70 12.98
C ALA A 212 13.65 -5.10 12.45
N ALA A 213 13.99 -5.43 11.20
CA ALA A 213 13.58 -6.69 10.56
C ALA A 213 14.71 -7.72 10.38
N GLY A 214 15.94 -7.49 10.89
CA GLY A 214 17.14 -8.26 10.55
C GLY A 214 17.62 -9.29 11.56
N SER A 215 16.94 -9.58 12.68
CA SER A 215 17.49 -10.44 13.74
C SER A 215 16.68 -11.70 14.12
N ALA A 216 15.86 -12.21 13.22
CA ALA A 216 15.15 -13.47 13.49
C ALA A 216 15.30 -14.45 12.32
N SER A 217 16.47 -15.08 12.15
CA SER A 217 16.61 -16.38 11.49
C SER A 217 18.10 -16.75 11.31
N SER A 218 18.80 -17.19 12.35
CA SER A 218 19.93 -18.12 12.18
C SER A 218 20.33 -18.76 13.51
N THR A 219 19.51 -19.68 14.01
CA THR A 219 19.97 -20.72 14.93
C THR A 219 19.22 -22.00 14.61
N SER A 220 19.54 -22.59 13.48
CA SER A 220 19.36 -24.02 13.26
C SER A 220 20.68 -24.67 13.55
N SER A 221 20.89 -25.02 14.82
CA SER A 221 21.99 -25.86 15.28
C SER A 221 21.78 -27.25 14.69
N HIS A 222 22.52 -27.53 13.63
CA HIS A 222 22.73 -28.88 13.14
C HIS A 222 23.83 -29.49 14.02
N SER A 223 23.45 -30.35 14.96
CA SER A 223 24.39 -31.22 15.67
C SER A 223 24.73 -32.42 14.79
N PRO A 224 25.98 -32.64 14.47
CA PRO A 224 26.42 -33.91 13.93
C PRO A 224 27.02 -34.73 15.08
N ASP A 225 26.30 -35.70 15.60
CA ASP A 225 26.92 -36.80 16.30
C ASP A 225 25.97 -38.02 16.38
N SER A 226 26.30 -39.02 15.61
CA SER A 226 26.03 -40.43 15.97
C SER A 226 27.04 -41.32 15.26
N PRO A 227 27.77 -42.12 16.00
CA PRO A 227 28.86 -42.93 15.43
C PRO A 227 28.33 -44.16 14.73
N VAL A 228 28.93 -44.41 13.59
CA VAL A 228 28.79 -45.64 12.81
C VAL A 228 29.36 -46.80 13.57
N SER A 229 28.54 -47.74 14.00
CA SER A 229 28.97 -49.02 14.51
C SER A 229 29.28 -49.97 13.35
N SER A 230 30.54 -50.35 13.30
CA SER A 230 31.12 -51.37 12.44
C SER A 230 30.58 -52.78 12.82
N ALA A 231 30.03 -53.49 11.83
CA ALA A 231 29.98 -54.95 11.91
C ALA A 231 30.36 -55.54 10.56
N SER A 232 31.46 -56.25 10.58
CA SER A 232 32.06 -56.99 9.47
C SER A 232 31.20 -58.17 8.98
N PRO A 233 31.49 -58.72 7.80
CA PRO A 233 30.70 -59.72 7.14
C PRO A 233 31.21 -61.13 7.48
N GLU A 234 30.28 -62.03 7.64
CA GLU A 234 30.60 -63.46 7.70
C GLU A 234 30.10 -64.19 6.42
N LYS A 235 31.06 -64.97 5.90
CA LYS A 235 30.90 -65.87 4.75
C LYS A 235 30.07 -67.13 5.11
N SER A 236 29.30 -67.66 4.19
CA SER A 236 29.29 -69.09 3.80
C SER A 236 28.23 -69.37 2.74
N ARG A 237 28.61 -69.78 1.55
CA ARG A 237 28.59 -71.12 0.94
C ARG A 237 27.26 -71.89 1.07
N SER A 238 26.52 -72.02 0.03
CA SER A 238 26.33 -73.22 -0.85
C SER A 238 25.44 -72.85 -2.02
#